data_f07c3445361da9fab6723614bec41b48
#
_entry.id   f07c3445361da9fab6723614bec41b48
#
_cell.length_a   1.000
_cell.length_b   1.000
_cell.length_c   1.000
_cell.angle_alpha   90.00
_cell.angle_beta   90.00
_cell.angle_gamma   90.00
#
_symmetry.space_group_name_H-M   'P 1'
#
loop_
_entity.id
_entity.type
_entity.pdbx_description
1 polymer ?
#
loop_
_entity_poly.entity_id
_entity_poly.type
_entity_poly.pdbx_seq_one_letter_code
_entity_poly.pdbx_strand_id
1 'polypeptide(L)'
;MTGSATGPGPATSPETVGGRSRDESLRRAFDLAVAAGALVLTAPLMLTIALAVRLETPGPVLFGQTRLGRGGHPFTMYKFRKFRADAGTQGCPLTMRDDARMTGVGRALMRSKLDELPQLWNVLRGEMAVIGPRPESLAFADCFRDGFERLLEHRPGLLGPAQIQFRDEAALYATGSADAPRFYRSVLFPAKARIDLAYLRHRTLGSDARLLLQGVAAVFGLHRAPVLLPANDVAGPAEPAAAPALTQGLAQGITQGIAPGLAQAPAQGPAAGKAAPMGASVKTAMPSGGALA
;
A
#
# COMPACT_ATOMS: atom_id res chain seq x y z
N MET A 1 39.13 -45.54 -23.13
CA MET A 1 38.58 -45.85 -21.79
C MET A 1 39.12 -44.82 -20.82
N THR A 2 38.38 -43.74 -20.57
CA THR A 2 38.64 -42.80 -19.49
C THR A 2 37.30 -42.49 -18.84
N GLY A 3 37.11 -43.08 -17.68
CA GLY A 3 35.91 -42.90 -16.86
C GLY A 3 35.92 -41.53 -16.17
N SER A 4 34.89 -40.73 -16.43
CA SER A 4 34.60 -39.49 -15.72
C SER A 4 33.86 -39.82 -14.43
N ALA A 5 34.49 -39.58 -13.28
CA ALA A 5 33.87 -39.71 -11.98
C ALA A 5 33.05 -38.45 -11.67
N THR A 6 31.73 -38.61 -11.64
CA THR A 6 30.81 -37.60 -11.13
C THR A 6 30.94 -37.57 -9.60
N GLY A 7 31.48 -36.49 -9.04
CA GLY A 7 31.52 -36.23 -7.60
C GLY A 7 30.12 -35.91 -7.05
N PRO A 8 29.84 -36.30 -5.79
CA PRO A 8 28.56 -36.01 -5.17
C PRO A 8 28.40 -34.51 -4.95
N GLY A 9 27.23 -33.97 -5.34
CA GLY A 9 26.84 -32.59 -5.10
C GLY A 9 26.81 -32.24 -3.59
N PRO A 10 26.91 -30.97 -3.21
CA PRO A 10 27.00 -30.56 -1.80
C PRO A 10 25.74 -30.97 -1.05
N ALA A 11 25.93 -31.85 -0.05
CA ALA A 11 24.88 -32.25 0.87
C ALA A 11 24.39 -31.04 1.66
N THR A 12 23.12 -30.69 1.50
CA THR A 12 22.43 -29.70 2.31
C THR A 12 22.33 -30.23 3.75
N SER A 13 23.02 -29.54 4.67
CA SER A 13 23.08 -29.91 6.08
C SER A 13 21.69 -29.82 6.72
N PRO A 14 21.26 -30.84 7.52
CA PRO A 14 19.91 -30.88 8.13
C PRO A 14 19.65 -29.83 9.20
N GLU A 15 20.66 -29.12 9.68
CA GLU A 15 20.51 -28.06 10.70
C GLU A 15 19.75 -26.82 10.23
N THR A 16 19.73 -26.53 8.94
CA THR A 16 19.05 -25.32 8.39
C THR A 16 17.53 -25.46 8.33
N VAL A 17 16.98 -26.67 8.28
CA VAL A 17 15.54 -26.92 8.16
C VAL A 17 14.82 -26.76 9.51
N GLY A 18 15.43 -27.23 10.60
CA GLY A 18 14.86 -27.17 11.94
C GLY A 18 14.81 -25.72 12.53
N GLY A 19 15.79 -24.89 12.20
CA GLY A 19 15.83 -23.49 12.64
C GLY A 19 14.74 -22.62 12.01
N ARG A 20 14.52 -22.76 10.70
CA ARG A 20 13.48 -22.01 9.95
C ARG A 20 12.06 -22.35 10.42
N SER A 21 11.80 -23.62 10.75
CA SER A 21 10.50 -24.06 11.26
C SER A 21 10.17 -23.48 12.64
N ARG A 22 11.15 -23.42 13.56
CA ARG A 22 10.96 -22.84 14.88
C ARG A 22 10.73 -21.34 14.83
N ASP A 23 11.48 -20.62 14.00
CA ASP A 23 11.30 -19.18 13.81
C ASP A 23 9.94 -18.84 13.22
N GLU A 24 9.45 -19.63 12.27
CA GLU A 24 8.12 -19.42 11.69
C GLU A 24 7.00 -19.69 12.72
N SER A 25 7.16 -20.72 13.56
CA SER A 25 6.22 -21.03 14.64
C SER A 25 6.18 -19.94 15.73
N LEU A 26 7.34 -19.43 16.13
CA LEU A 26 7.45 -18.33 17.10
C LEU A 26 6.82 -17.04 16.55
N ARG A 27 7.06 -16.71 15.28
CA ARG A 27 6.42 -15.56 14.63
C ARG A 27 4.91 -15.74 14.56
N ARG A 28 4.44 -16.95 14.27
CA ARG A 28 3.01 -17.23 14.25
C ARG A 28 2.38 -17.08 15.64
N ALA A 29 3.03 -17.55 16.69
CA ALA A 29 2.59 -17.36 18.07
C ALA A 29 2.53 -15.85 18.42
N PHE A 30 3.55 -15.08 18.04
CA PHE A 30 3.59 -13.64 18.18
C PHE A 30 2.41 -12.97 17.43
N ASP A 31 2.17 -13.32 16.16
CA ASP A 31 1.06 -12.80 15.35
C ASP A 31 -0.29 -13.06 16.03
N LEU A 32 -0.51 -14.29 16.52
CA LEU A 32 -1.75 -14.68 17.20
C LEU A 32 -1.96 -13.90 18.50
N ALA A 33 -0.90 -13.81 19.33
CA ALA A 33 -0.96 -13.10 20.61
C ALA A 33 -1.26 -11.60 20.40
N VAL A 34 -0.55 -10.95 19.47
CA VAL A 34 -0.76 -9.53 19.14
C VAL A 34 -2.15 -9.30 18.55
N ALA A 35 -2.57 -10.12 17.57
CA ALA A 35 -3.87 -9.93 16.92
C ALA A 35 -5.04 -10.18 17.88
N ALA A 36 -4.98 -11.23 18.71
CA ALA A 36 -6.02 -11.50 19.70
C ALA A 36 -6.09 -10.39 20.76
N GLY A 37 -4.95 -10.00 21.33
CA GLY A 37 -4.88 -8.91 22.31
C GLY A 37 -5.38 -7.58 21.74
N ALA A 38 -4.95 -7.23 20.51
CA ALA A 38 -5.38 -6.03 19.83
C ALA A 38 -6.90 -6.05 19.53
N LEU A 39 -7.46 -7.18 19.09
CA LEU A 39 -8.91 -7.30 18.86
C LEU A 39 -9.71 -7.08 20.15
N VAL A 40 -9.30 -7.69 21.25
CA VAL A 40 -9.99 -7.50 22.55
C VAL A 40 -9.89 -6.04 22.99
N LEU A 41 -8.69 -5.45 22.91
CA LEU A 41 -8.47 -4.05 23.32
C LEU A 41 -9.24 -3.05 22.45
N THR A 42 -9.29 -3.29 21.14
CA THR A 42 -9.93 -2.37 20.20
C THR A 42 -11.39 -2.69 19.93
N ALA A 43 -11.96 -3.77 20.50
CA ALA A 43 -13.35 -4.16 20.27
C ALA A 43 -14.36 -3.04 20.55
N PRO A 44 -14.32 -2.29 21.69
CA PRO A 44 -15.24 -1.19 21.92
C PRO A 44 -15.14 -0.09 20.86
N LEU A 45 -13.90 0.25 20.45
CA LEU A 45 -13.64 1.22 19.39
C LEU A 45 -14.18 0.71 18.04
N MET A 46 -13.95 -0.56 17.73
CA MET A 46 -14.45 -1.17 16.48
C MET A 46 -15.99 -1.16 16.43
N LEU A 47 -16.68 -1.41 17.55
CA LEU A 47 -18.13 -1.30 17.63
C LEU A 47 -18.60 0.15 17.41
N THR A 48 -17.94 1.13 18.00
CA THR A 48 -18.23 2.54 17.79
C THR A 48 -18.06 2.95 16.34
N ILE A 49 -16.94 2.52 15.69
CA ILE A 49 -16.70 2.74 14.27
C ILE A 49 -17.78 2.07 13.41
N ALA A 50 -18.13 0.82 13.73
CA ALA A 50 -19.18 0.07 13.02
C ALA A 50 -20.52 0.81 13.05
N LEU A 51 -20.90 1.33 14.22
CA LEU A 51 -22.11 2.12 14.39
C LEU A 51 -22.04 3.43 13.58
N ALA A 52 -20.92 4.16 13.66
CA ALA A 52 -20.73 5.40 12.90
C ALA A 52 -20.83 5.18 11.38
N VAL A 53 -20.20 4.13 10.85
CA VAL A 53 -20.28 3.78 9.41
C VAL A 53 -21.73 3.42 9.03
N ARG A 54 -22.46 2.71 9.90
CA ARG A 54 -23.83 2.28 9.63
C ARG A 54 -24.83 3.44 9.67
N LEU A 55 -24.62 4.41 10.57
CA LEU A 55 -25.48 5.59 10.72
C LEU A 55 -25.24 6.61 9.59
N GLU A 56 -24.00 6.76 9.12
CA GLU A 56 -23.68 7.72 8.06
C GLU A 56 -24.26 7.32 6.71
N THR A 57 -24.16 6.04 6.34
CA THR A 57 -24.66 5.54 5.05
C THR A 57 -25.22 4.12 5.17
N PRO A 58 -26.30 3.78 4.44
CA PRO A 58 -26.85 2.42 4.43
C PRO A 58 -25.85 1.43 3.80
N GLY A 59 -25.99 0.13 4.16
CA GLY A 59 -25.19 -0.96 3.59
C GLY A 59 -24.23 -1.62 4.59
N PRO A 60 -23.34 -2.52 4.14
CA PRO A 60 -22.46 -3.29 5.00
C PRO A 60 -21.41 -2.41 5.67
N VAL A 61 -21.10 -2.69 6.93
CA VAL A 61 -20.07 -1.98 7.71
C VAL A 61 -18.66 -2.34 7.26
N LEU A 62 -18.46 -3.61 6.93
CA LEU A 62 -17.18 -4.12 6.44
C LEU A 62 -17.16 -4.16 4.92
N PHE A 63 -15.98 -3.89 4.38
CA PHE A 63 -15.65 -4.01 2.98
C PHE A 63 -14.57 -5.08 2.82
N GLY A 64 -14.83 -6.07 1.97
CA GLY A 64 -13.86 -7.11 1.60
C GLY A 64 -13.23 -6.79 0.25
N GLN A 65 -11.91 -6.86 0.18
CA GLN A 65 -11.17 -6.68 -1.06
C GLN A 65 -10.22 -7.84 -1.30
N THR A 66 -10.30 -8.45 -2.50
CA THR A 66 -9.37 -9.51 -2.88
C THR A 66 -7.97 -8.95 -3.07
N ARG A 67 -7.00 -9.58 -2.43
CA ARG A 67 -5.59 -9.22 -2.44
C ARG A 67 -4.71 -10.44 -2.66
N LEU A 68 -3.47 -10.21 -3.10
CA LEU A 68 -2.45 -11.25 -3.20
C LEU A 68 -1.90 -11.58 -1.80
N GLY A 69 -1.94 -12.85 -1.45
CA GLY A 69 -1.37 -13.43 -0.25
C GLY A 69 -0.08 -14.20 -0.51
N ARG A 70 0.33 -15.02 0.47
CA ARG A 70 1.51 -15.88 0.36
C ARG A 70 1.38 -16.84 -0.83
N GLY A 71 2.45 -16.99 -1.60
CA GLY A 71 2.47 -17.82 -2.81
C GLY A 71 1.65 -17.24 -3.96
N GLY A 72 1.21 -15.99 -3.89
CA GLY A 72 0.33 -15.39 -4.89
C GLY A 72 -1.14 -15.83 -4.78
N HIS A 73 -1.50 -16.64 -3.75
CA HIS A 73 -2.87 -17.08 -3.55
C HIS A 73 -3.76 -15.91 -3.13
N PRO A 74 -4.89 -15.67 -3.79
CA PRO A 74 -5.79 -14.59 -3.44
C PRO A 74 -6.49 -14.87 -2.10
N PHE A 75 -6.69 -13.82 -1.29
CA PHE A 75 -7.48 -13.85 -0.07
C PHE A 75 -8.35 -12.59 0.06
N THR A 76 -9.38 -12.64 0.90
CA THR A 76 -10.24 -11.49 1.17
C THR A 76 -9.71 -10.70 2.37
N MET A 77 -9.19 -9.50 2.11
CA MET A 77 -8.75 -8.56 3.12
C MET A 77 -9.93 -7.71 3.59
N TYR A 78 -10.16 -7.67 4.90
CA TYR A 78 -11.28 -6.92 5.49
C TYR A 78 -10.85 -5.54 5.95
N LYS A 79 -11.73 -4.55 5.71
CA LYS A 79 -11.60 -3.16 6.19
C LYS A 79 -12.96 -2.62 6.63
N PHE A 80 -12.99 -1.57 7.43
CA PHE A 80 -14.19 -0.75 7.53
C PHE A 80 -14.45 -0.04 6.20
N ARG A 81 -15.74 0.04 5.83
CA ARG A 81 -16.15 0.72 4.61
C ARG A 81 -15.87 2.22 4.73
N LYS A 82 -15.15 2.76 3.75
CA LYS A 82 -14.80 4.19 3.64
C LYS A 82 -15.64 4.92 2.59
N PHE A 83 -16.14 4.18 1.62
CA PHE A 83 -16.86 4.73 0.49
C PHE A 83 -18.37 4.53 0.66
N ARG A 84 -19.15 5.38 0.00
CA ARG A 84 -20.59 5.21 -0.11
C ARG A 84 -20.88 3.87 -0.78
N ALA A 85 -21.97 3.22 -0.37
CA ALA A 85 -22.33 1.89 -0.88
C ALA A 85 -22.69 1.93 -2.41
N ASP A 86 -23.22 3.05 -2.87
CA ASP A 86 -23.59 3.31 -4.26
C ASP A 86 -22.42 3.74 -5.15
N ALA A 87 -21.25 4.01 -4.57
CA ALA A 87 -20.08 4.50 -5.31
C ALA A 87 -19.44 3.45 -6.23
N GLY A 88 -19.86 2.19 -6.16
CA GLY A 88 -19.32 1.10 -6.94
C GLY A 88 -17.86 0.76 -6.62
N THR A 89 -17.40 -0.33 -7.24
CA THR A 89 -15.98 -0.75 -7.19
C THR A 89 -15.21 -0.29 -8.43
N GLN A 90 -15.88 0.42 -9.33
CA GLN A 90 -15.29 0.88 -10.58
C GLN A 90 -14.43 2.14 -10.35
N GLY A 91 -13.31 2.24 -11.05
CA GLY A 91 -12.40 3.35 -11.01
C GLY A 91 -10.95 2.96 -10.73
N CYS A 92 -10.13 3.94 -10.37
CA CYS A 92 -8.72 3.73 -10.07
C CYS A 92 -8.57 2.75 -8.88
N PRO A 93 -7.73 1.69 -9.00
CA PRO A 93 -7.49 0.74 -7.92
C PRO A 93 -6.76 1.39 -6.71
N LEU A 94 -6.25 2.61 -6.89
CA LEU A 94 -5.60 3.42 -5.86
C LEU A 94 -6.61 4.38 -5.23
N THR A 95 -6.51 4.59 -3.92
CA THR A 95 -7.31 5.60 -3.21
C THR A 95 -6.61 6.94 -3.32
N MET A 96 -7.25 7.91 -3.96
CA MET A 96 -6.75 9.29 -4.08
C MET A 96 -7.08 10.08 -2.82
N ARG A 97 -6.35 11.19 -2.58
CA ARG A 97 -6.51 12.01 -1.38
C ARG A 97 -7.92 12.61 -1.26
N ASP A 98 -8.46 13.11 -2.38
CA ASP A 98 -9.75 13.78 -2.43
C ASP A 98 -10.79 12.95 -3.21
N ASP A 99 -10.85 11.65 -2.93
CA ASP A 99 -11.78 10.74 -3.57
C ASP A 99 -13.24 11.09 -3.18
N ALA A 100 -14.03 11.60 -4.13
CA ALA A 100 -15.40 12.02 -3.93
C ALA A 100 -16.34 10.90 -3.45
N ARG A 101 -15.95 9.63 -3.64
CA ARG A 101 -16.69 8.46 -3.16
C ARG A 101 -16.63 8.30 -1.64
N MET A 102 -15.70 9.00 -0.99
CA MET A 102 -15.40 8.82 0.42
C MET A 102 -16.40 9.54 1.33
N THR A 103 -16.88 8.85 2.35
CA THR A 103 -17.76 9.42 3.37
C THR A 103 -16.99 10.29 4.36
N GLY A 104 -17.66 11.04 5.22
CA GLY A 104 -17.04 11.83 6.30
C GLY A 104 -16.30 10.94 7.30
N VAL A 105 -16.98 9.89 7.80
CA VAL A 105 -16.38 8.86 8.65
C VAL A 105 -15.25 8.17 7.92
N GLY A 106 -15.43 7.85 6.62
CA GLY A 106 -14.41 7.22 5.79
C GLY A 106 -13.12 8.05 5.70
N ARG A 107 -13.21 9.38 5.59
CA ARG A 107 -12.04 10.28 5.61
C ARG A 107 -11.32 10.25 6.96
N ALA A 108 -12.06 10.25 8.07
CA ALA A 108 -11.48 10.14 9.40
C ALA A 108 -10.75 8.80 9.59
N LEU A 109 -11.37 7.70 9.16
CA LEU A 109 -10.80 6.35 9.20
C LEU A 109 -9.53 6.23 8.35
N MET A 110 -9.53 6.80 7.15
CA MET A 110 -8.35 6.78 6.26
C MET A 110 -7.16 7.53 6.89
N ARG A 111 -7.40 8.69 7.50
CA ARG A 111 -6.35 9.50 8.14
C ARG A 111 -5.76 8.80 9.37
N SER A 112 -6.61 8.19 10.19
CA SER A 112 -6.21 7.47 11.40
C SER A 112 -5.70 6.05 11.13
N LYS A 113 -5.94 5.48 9.92
CA LYS A 113 -5.69 4.07 9.57
C LYS A 113 -6.53 3.08 10.36
N LEU A 114 -7.55 3.54 11.09
CA LEU A 114 -8.45 2.68 11.84
C LEU A 114 -9.38 1.84 10.96
N ASP A 115 -9.51 2.19 9.67
CA ASP A 115 -10.20 1.37 8.68
C ASP A 115 -9.56 -0.03 8.52
N GLU A 116 -8.30 -0.20 8.91
CA GLU A 116 -7.55 -1.45 8.74
C GLU A 116 -7.65 -2.41 9.95
N LEU A 117 -8.28 -1.98 11.07
CA LEU A 117 -8.45 -2.84 12.26
C LEU A 117 -9.10 -4.22 11.97
N PRO A 118 -10.09 -4.36 11.07
CA PRO A 118 -10.66 -5.67 10.75
C PRO A 118 -9.65 -6.67 10.16
N GLN A 119 -8.50 -6.23 9.65
CA GLN A 119 -7.43 -7.11 9.16
C GLN A 119 -6.80 -7.95 10.29
N LEU A 120 -6.96 -7.56 11.56
CA LEU A 120 -6.59 -8.42 12.70
C LEU A 120 -7.27 -9.79 12.63
N TRP A 121 -8.48 -9.86 12.08
CA TRP A 121 -9.17 -11.11 11.79
C TRP A 121 -8.45 -11.94 10.71
N ASN A 122 -7.93 -11.30 9.65
CA ASN A 122 -7.12 -11.98 8.64
C ASN A 122 -5.82 -12.53 9.25
N VAL A 123 -5.24 -11.81 10.22
CA VAL A 123 -4.07 -12.31 10.95
C VAL A 123 -4.43 -13.57 11.75
N LEU A 124 -5.54 -13.58 12.48
CA LEU A 124 -5.99 -14.77 13.23
C LEU A 124 -6.26 -15.97 12.31
N ARG A 125 -6.79 -15.73 11.12
CA ARG A 125 -7.02 -16.76 10.10
C ARG A 125 -5.74 -17.30 9.44
N GLY A 126 -4.60 -16.63 9.62
CA GLY A 126 -3.32 -17.01 9.02
C GLY A 126 -3.14 -16.54 7.58
N GLU A 127 -4.06 -15.74 7.06
CA GLU A 127 -3.99 -15.11 5.74
C GLU A 127 -2.98 -13.96 5.74
N MET A 128 -2.80 -13.30 6.90
CA MET A 128 -1.87 -12.21 7.13
C MET A 128 -0.97 -12.47 8.34
N ALA A 129 0.10 -11.70 8.44
CA ALA A 129 0.96 -11.54 9.61
C ALA A 129 0.77 -10.13 10.21
N VAL A 130 1.21 -9.92 11.45
CA VAL A 130 1.27 -8.56 12.01
C VAL A 130 2.30 -7.72 11.26
N ILE A 131 3.48 -8.29 11.03
CA ILE A 131 4.57 -7.64 10.28
C ILE A 131 4.83 -8.39 8.96
N GLY A 132 4.86 -7.67 7.86
CA GLY A 132 5.12 -8.22 6.53
C GLY A 132 4.92 -7.19 5.42
N PRO A 133 5.19 -7.58 4.15
CA PRO A 133 4.94 -6.70 3.01
C PRO A 133 3.44 -6.42 2.86
N ARG A 134 3.10 -5.23 2.36
CA ARG A 134 1.69 -4.88 2.15
C ARG A 134 1.02 -5.82 1.15
N PRO A 135 -0.22 -6.31 1.43
CA PRO A 135 -0.96 -7.11 0.45
C PRO A 135 -1.37 -6.25 -0.74
N GLU A 136 -0.90 -6.63 -1.94
CA GLU A 136 -1.17 -5.87 -3.16
C GLU A 136 -2.48 -6.27 -3.84
N SER A 137 -3.05 -5.32 -4.60
CA SER A 137 -4.23 -5.56 -5.43
C SER A 137 -3.89 -6.50 -6.58
N LEU A 138 -4.85 -7.34 -7.00
CA LEU A 138 -4.72 -8.16 -8.20
C LEU A 138 -4.40 -7.32 -9.46
N ALA A 139 -4.82 -6.05 -9.48
CA ALA A 139 -4.51 -5.11 -10.57
C ALA A 139 -3.01 -4.81 -10.72
N PHE A 140 -2.20 -5.13 -9.71
CA PHE A 140 -0.74 -4.94 -9.69
C PHE A 140 0.03 -6.27 -9.56
N ALA A 141 -0.61 -7.41 -9.88
CA ALA A 141 0.04 -8.71 -9.87
C ALA A 141 1.23 -8.78 -10.85
N ASP A 142 1.16 -8.01 -11.92
CA ASP A 142 2.21 -7.86 -12.93
C ASP A 142 3.50 -7.20 -12.40
N CYS A 143 3.45 -6.57 -11.23
CA CYS A 143 4.63 -5.97 -10.58
C CYS A 143 5.54 -7.00 -9.90
N PHE A 144 5.02 -8.21 -9.59
CA PHE A 144 5.80 -9.27 -8.93
C PHE A 144 6.65 -10.05 -9.94
N ARG A 145 7.69 -9.40 -10.44
CA ARG A 145 8.67 -9.92 -11.39
C ARG A 145 10.06 -9.34 -11.06
N ASP A 146 11.09 -9.76 -11.74
CA ASP A 146 12.44 -9.21 -11.64
C ASP A 146 13.01 -9.25 -10.20
N GLY A 147 12.68 -10.32 -9.45
CA GLY A 147 13.11 -10.55 -8.07
C GLY A 147 12.13 -10.06 -7.00
N PHE A 148 11.07 -9.33 -7.37
CA PHE A 148 10.05 -8.88 -6.42
C PHE A 148 9.02 -9.97 -6.07
N GLU A 149 8.93 -11.05 -6.85
CA GLU A 149 8.14 -12.25 -6.54
C GLU A 149 8.52 -12.87 -5.18
N ARG A 150 9.74 -12.63 -4.69
CA ARG A 150 10.22 -13.06 -3.38
C ARG A 150 9.40 -12.49 -2.22
N LEU A 151 8.72 -11.36 -2.41
CA LEU A 151 7.78 -10.82 -1.43
C LEU A 151 6.61 -11.79 -1.19
N LEU A 152 6.20 -12.53 -2.22
CA LEU A 152 5.10 -13.51 -2.13
C LEU A 152 5.49 -14.78 -1.36
N GLU A 153 6.76 -15.02 -1.08
CA GLU A 153 7.20 -16.12 -0.19
C GLU A 153 6.72 -15.90 1.25
N HIS A 154 6.39 -14.64 1.60
CA HIS A 154 5.99 -14.23 2.94
C HIS A 154 4.48 -13.97 3.04
N ARG A 155 3.91 -14.14 4.24
CA ARG A 155 2.55 -13.67 4.51
C ARG A 155 2.53 -12.15 4.44
N PRO A 156 1.53 -11.56 3.77
CA PRO A 156 1.36 -10.10 3.78
C PRO A 156 1.12 -9.61 5.20
N GLY A 157 1.60 -8.40 5.52
CA GLY A 157 1.54 -7.81 6.84
C GLY A 157 0.46 -6.75 7.00
N LEU A 158 -0.03 -6.63 8.25
CA LEU A 158 -0.83 -5.48 8.67
C LEU A 158 0.04 -4.21 8.70
N LEU A 159 1.28 -4.36 9.14
CA LEU A 159 2.32 -3.33 9.15
C LEU A 159 3.56 -3.83 8.41
N GLY A 160 4.24 -2.92 7.72
CA GLY A 160 5.52 -3.17 7.08
C GLY A 160 6.37 -1.91 7.05
N PRO A 161 7.69 -2.03 6.88
CA PRO A 161 8.58 -0.87 6.83
C PRO A 161 8.20 0.09 5.70
N ALA A 162 7.88 -0.41 4.51
CA ALA A 162 7.42 0.41 3.40
C ALA A 162 6.09 1.13 3.72
N GLN A 163 5.16 0.49 4.45
CA GLN A 163 3.89 1.12 4.84
C GLN A 163 4.08 2.29 5.82
N ILE A 164 5.04 2.17 6.75
CA ILE A 164 5.36 3.24 7.70
C ILE A 164 6.01 4.40 6.95
N GLN A 165 6.95 4.12 6.05
CA GLN A 165 7.68 5.12 5.30
C GLN A 165 6.80 5.86 4.29
N PHE A 166 5.93 5.15 3.58
CA PHE A 166 4.98 5.70 2.61
C PHE A 166 3.56 5.85 3.19
N ARG A 167 3.46 6.22 4.48
CA ARG A 167 2.17 6.33 5.17
C ARG A 167 1.19 7.27 4.45
N ASP A 168 1.68 8.38 3.90
CA ASP A 168 0.89 9.35 3.13
C ASP A 168 1.09 9.18 1.62
N GLU A 169 1.02 7.93 1.16
CA GLU A 169 1.18 7.54 -0.24
C GLU A 169 0.24 8.33 -1.16
N ALA A 170 -0.99 8.61 -0.68
CA ALA A 170 -1.99 9.35 -1.44
C ALA A 170 -1.52 10.79 -1.82
N ALA A 171 -0.60 11.37 -1.06
CA ALA A 171 -0.02 12.69 -1.36
C ALA A 171 1.00 12.65 -2.51
N LEU A 172 1.51 11.47 -2.87
CA LEU A 172 2.46 11.29 -3.97
C LEU A 172 1.78 11.26 -5.34
N TYR A 173 0.46 11.07 -5.38
CA TYR A 173 -0.30 11.07 -6.62
C TYR A 173 -0.76 12.51 -6.93
N ALA A 174 -0.44 13.00 -8.14
CA ALA A 174 -0.99 14.26 -8.60
C ALA A 174 -2.52 14.17 -8.68
N THR A 175 -3.21 15.19 -8.18
CA THR A 175 -4.68 15.23 -8.13
C THR A 175 -5.25 15.05 -9.54
N GLY A 176 -6.10 14.02 -9.74
CA GLY A 176 -6.72 13.74 -11.01
C GLY A 176 -5.83 13.08 -12.07
N SER A 177 -4.64 12.60 -11.71
CA SER A 177 -3.71 11.98 -12.66
C SER A 177 -4.22 10.62 -13.15
N ALA A 178 -4.51 10.52 -14.45
CA ALA A 178 -4.75 9.26 -15.14
C ALA A 178 -3.51 8.31 -15.09
N ASP A 179 -2.34 8.88 -14.83
CA ASP A 179 -1.05 8.16 -14.80
C ASP A 179 -0.71 7.55 -13.42
N ALA A 180 -1.56 7.70 -12.40
CA ALA A 180 -1.30 7.16 -11.08
C ALA A 180 -0.99 5.64 -11.08
N PRO A 181 -1.69 4.77 -11.81
CA PRO A 181 -1.34 3.35 -11.91
C PRO A 181 0.01 3.09 -12.58
N ARG A 182 0.41 3.92 -13.55
CA ARG A 182 1.72 3.83 -14.20
C ARG A 182 2.83 4.24 -13.24
N PHE A 183 2.67 5.38 -12.57
CA PHE A 183 3.61 5.84 -11.54
C PHE A 183 3.76 4.81 -10.43
N TYR A 184 2.66 4.19 -9.98
CA TYR A 184 2.71 3.12 -9.00
C TYR A 184 3.59 1.97 -9.46
N ARG A 185 3.36 1.43 -10.68
CA ARG A 185 4.11 0.29 -11.21
C ARG A 185 5.58 0.57 -11.44
N SER A 186 5.90 1.76 -12.00
CA SER A 186 7.27 2.08 -12.43
C SER A 186 8.15 2.67 -11.33
N VAL A 187 7.57 3.31 -10.32
CA VAL A 187 8.32 4.06 -9.30
C VAL A 187 8.00 3.58 -7.89
N LEU A 188 6.72 3.63 -7.50
CA LEU A 188 6.37 3.47 -6.10
C LEU A 188 6.43 2.02 -5.63
N PHE A 189 5.90 1.07 -6.42
CA PHE A 189 5.97 -0.35 -6.09
C PHE A 189 7.41 -0.85 -5.97
N PRO A 190 8.33 -0.60 -6.93
CA PRO A 190 9.72 -1.01 -6.80
C PRO A 190 10.41 -0.41 -5.57
N ALA A 191 10.16 0.86 -5.24
CA ALA A 191 10.72 1.50 -4.05
C ALA A 191 10.24 0.81 -2.76
N LYS A 192 8.94 0.55 -2.63
CA LYS A 192 8.34 -0.16 -1.51
C LYS A 192 8.86 -1.59 -1.39
N ALA A 193 8.90 -2.30 -2.54
CA ALA A 193 9.35 -3.68 -2.61
C ALA A 193 10.81 -3.86 -2.15
N ARG A 194 11.72 -2.96 -2.54
CA ARG A 194 13.12 -2.98 -2.09
C ARG A 194 13.23 -2.81 -0.57
N ILE A 195 12.47 -1.88 0.01
CA ILE A 195 12.47 -1.64 1.46
C ILE A 195 11.98 -2.89 2.21
N ASP A 196 10.88 -3.48 1.76
CA ASP A 196 10.32 -4.67 2.40
C ASP A 196 11.26 -5.87 2.25
N LEU A 197 11.87 -6.08 1.06
CA LEU A 197 12.87 -7.14 0.84
C LEU A 197 14.12 -6.96 1.70
N ALA A 198 14.64 -5.74 1.82
CA ALA A 198 15.79 -5.44 2.67
C ALA A 198 15.49 -5.78 4.13
N TYR A 199 14.32 -5.40 4.63
CA TYR A 199 13.87 -5.77 5.97
C TYR A 199 13.75 -7.29 6.16
N LEU A 200 13.12 -7.98 5.21
CA LEU A 200 12.86 -9.42 5.30
C LEU A 200 14.14 -10.26 5.34
N ARG A 201 15.24 -9.79 4.73
CA ARG A 201 16.55 -10.46 4.77
C ARG A 201 17.14 -10.55 6.18
N HIS A 202 16.95 -9.51 7.01
CA HIS A 202 17.53 -9.39 8.34
C HIS A 202 16.47 -9.43 9.47
N ARG A 203 15.28 -9.88 9.13
CA ARG A 203 14.12 -9.90 10.02
C ARG A 203 14.34 -10.80 11.23
N THR A 204 14.10 -10.27 12.43
CA THR A 204 14.08 -10.98 13.71
C THR A 204 12.79 -10.68 14.46
N LEU A 205 12.44 -11.47 15.50
CA LEU A 205 11.29 -11.15 16.36
C LEU A 205 11.45 -9.80 17.07
N GLY A 206 12.69 -9.47 17.46
CA GLY A 206 12.97 -8.17 18.06
C GLY A 206 12.75 -7.01 17.09
N SER A 207 13.15 -7.17 15.82
CA SER A 207 12.87 -6.16 14.79
C SER A 207 11.38 -6.06 14.50
N ASP A 208 10.63 -7.16 14.53
CA ASP A 208 9.17 -7.18 14.35
C ASP A 208 8.47 -6.42 15.49
N ALA A 209 8.83 -6.69 16.74
CA ALA A 209 8.29 -5.99 17.90
C ALA A 209 8.61 -4.48 17.86
N ARG A 210 9.82 -4.10 17.47
CA ARG A 210 10.21 -2.69 17.30
C ARG A 210 9.39 -2.01 16.21
N LEU A 211 9.21 -2.69 15.07
CA LEU A 211 8.42 -2.15 13.95
C LEU A 211 6.94 -1.99 14.32
N LEU A 212 6.39 -2.94 15.10
CA LEU A 212 5.03 -2.83 15.65
C LEU A 212 4.89 -1.57 16.51
N LEU A 213 5.81 -1.34 17.45
CA LEU A 213 5.80 -0.14 18.31
C LEU A 213 5.91 1.15 17.48
N GLN A 214 6.78 1.16 16.46
CA GLN A 214 6.90 2.29 15.54
C GLN A 214 5.62 2.53 14.75
N GLY A 215 4.96 1.47 14.26
CA GLY A 215 3.69 1.56 13.55
C GLY A 215 2.57 2.10 14.43
N VAL A 216 2.46 1.62 15.67
CA VAL A 216 1.49 2.13 16.65
C VAL A 216 1.78 3.61 16.96
N ALA A 217 3.03 3.97 17.25
CA ALA A 217 3.42 5.36 17.50
C ALA A 217 3.10 6.27 16.29
N ALA A 218 3.29 5.77 15.07
CA ALA A 218 2.96 6.49 13.85
C ALA A 218 1.44 6.74 13.70
N VAL A 219 0.58 5.83 14.16
CA VAL A 219 -0.88 6.03 14.18
C VAL A 219 -1.24 7.24 15.06
N PHE A 220 -0.57 7.40 16.20
CA PHE A 220 -0.78 8.53 17.11
C PHE A 220 0.01 9.80 16.73
N GLY A 221 0.68 9.81 15.57
CA GLY A 221 1.49 10.95 15.14
C GLY A 221 2.79 11.16 15.95
N LEU A 222 3.14 10.22 16.82
CA LEU A 222 4.31 10.30 17.69
C LEU A 222 5.61 9.88 17.00
N HIS A 223 5.52 9.25 15.83
CA HIS A 223 6.67 8.76 15.08
C HIS A 223 6.72 9.39 13.70
N ARG A 224 7.80 10.11 13.41
CA ARG A 224 8.11 10.73 12.11
C ARG A 224 9.44 10.28 11.53
N ALA A 225 10.20 9.44 12.25
CA ALA A 225 11.49 9.00 11.78
C ALA A 225 11.32 7.93 10.68
N PRO A 226 12.09 8.01 9.59
CA PRO A 226 12.11 6.96 8.57
C PRO A 226 12.63 5.66 9.19
N VAL A 227 12.14 4.54 8.67
CA VAL A 227 12.74 3.23 8.98
C VAL A 227 14.14 3.23 8.37
N LEU A 228 15.17 3.34 9.23
CA LEU A 228 16.56 3.27 8.79
C LEU A 228 16.85 1.83 8.38
N LEU A 229 16.97 1.60 7.10
CA LEU A 229 17.55 0.38 6.54
C LEU A 229 19.04 0.60 6.30
N PRO A 230 19.89 -0.44 6.45
CA PRO A 230 21.29 -0.35 6.07
C PRO A 230 21.41 0.13 4.62
N ALA A 231 22.21 1.15 4.37
CA ALA A 231 22.35 1.77 3.05
C ALA A 231 22.76 0.78 1.94
N ASN A 232 23.44 -0.30 2.29
CA ASN A 232 23.94 -1.32 1.36
C ASN A 232 22.84 -2.27 0.83
N ASP A 233 21.67 -2.34 1.49
CA ASP A 233 20.61 -3.26 1.12
C ASP A 233 19.54 -2.64 0.20
N VAL A 234 19.63 -1.33 -0.04
CA VAL A 234 18.68 -0.62 -0.91
C VAL A 234 19.08 -0.76 -2.40
N ALA A 235 20.32 -1.18 -2.69
CA ALA A 235 20.77 -1.55 -4.02
C ALA A 235 20.18 -2.92 -4.40
N GLY A 236 18.96 -2.92 -4.95
CA GLY A 236 18.31 -4.10 -5.52
C GLY A 236 18.92 -4.47 -6.90
N PRO A 237 18.43 -5.58 -7.52
CA PRO A 237 18.84 -5.97 -8.85
C PRO A 237 18.73 -4.80 -9.82
N ALA A 238 19.68 -4.75 -10.77
CA ALA A 238 20.00 -3.65 -11.67
C ALA A 238 18.77 -2.85 -12.13
N GLU A 239 18.87 -1.54 -11.96
CA GLU A 239 17.90 -0.55 -12.44
C GLU A 239 17.58 -0.78 -13.93
N PRO A 240 16.30 -0.93 -14.32
CA PRO A 240 15.99 -0.86 -15.75
C PRO A 240 16.39 0.52 -16.27
N ALA A 241 17.16 0.56 -17.34
CA ALA A 241 17.68 1.77 -17.96
C ALA A 241 16.59 2.82 -18.15
N ALA A 242 16.88 4.05 -17.73
CA ALA A 242 16.04 5.26 -17.79
C ALA A 242 14.92 5.38 -16.72
N ALA A 243 15.35 5.64 -15.48
CA ALA A 243 14.46 6.24 -14.50
C ALA A 243 14.48 7.77 -14.64
N PRO A 244 13.32 8.45 -14.71
CA PRO A 244 13.28 9.92 -14.71
C PRO A 244 13.82 10.50 -13.39
N ALA A 245 14.28 11.75 -13.42
CA ALA A 245 14.92 12.46 -12.28
C ALA A 245 14.19 12.35 -10.93
N LEU A 246 12.87 12.11 -10.95
CA LEU A 246 12.02 11.82 -9.78
C LEU A 246 12.44 10.55 -9.02
N THR A 247 12.94 9.54 -9.73
CA THR A 247 13.37 8.26 -9.10
C THR A 247 14.66 8.46 -8.32
N GLN A 248 15.56 9.31 -8.82
CA GLN A 248 16.82 9.64 -8.13
C GLN A 248 16.54 10.44 -6.84
N GLY A 249 15.58 11.36 -6.85
CA GLY A 249 15.17 12.10 -5.66
C GLY A 249 14.53 11.20 -4.60
N LEU A 250 13.71 10.23 -5.00
CA LEU A 250 13.13 9.23 -4.11
C LEU A 250 14.20 8.27 -3.54
N ALA A 251 15.11 7.79 -4.37
CA ALA A 251 16.20 6.93 -3.93
C ALA A 251 17.13 7.65 -2.95
N GLN A 252 17.49 8.91 -3.23
CA GLN A 252 18.29 9.74 -2.32
C GLN A 252 17.52 10.08 -1.03
N GLY A 253 16.23 10.39 -1.12
CA GLY A 253 15.37 10.61 0.02
C GLY A 253 15.24 9.37 0.92
N ILE A 254 15.17 8.18 0.34
CA ILE A 254 15.15 6.91 1.07
C ILE A 254 16.49 6.68 1.79
N THR A 255 17.61 6.94 1.10
CA THR A 255 18.96 6.75 1.65
C THR A 255 19.30 7.76 2.75
N GLN A 256 18.78 9.00 2.65
CA GLN A 256 19.04 10.08 3.63
C GLN A 256 17.94 10.24 4.68
N GLY A 257 16.90 9.41 4.66
CA GLY A 257 15.77 9.51 5.60
C GLY A 257 14.90 10.76 5.39
N ILE A 258 15.00 11.41 4.25
CA ILE A 258 14.29 12.65 3.94
C ILE A 258 13.36 12.38 2.75
N ALA A 259 12.11 12.04 3.01
CA ALA A 259 11.04 12.19 2.05
C ALA A 259 10.10 13.30 2.55
N PRO A 260 10.48 14.55 2.38
CA PRO A 260 9.50 15.61 2.21
C PRO A 260 10.06 16.73 1.35
N GLY A 261 9.46 17.04 0.26
CA GLY A 261 9.86 18.19 -0.54
C GLY A 261 9.28 18.22 -1.95
N LEU A 262 8.69 17.12 -2.40
CA LEU A 262 8.07 17.06 -3.73
C LEU A 262 6.66 17.68 -3.81
N ALA A 263 6.19 18.32 -2.72
CA ALA A 263 4.89 18.98 -2.69
C ALA A 263 4.92 20.45 -3.12
N GLN A 264 6.08 21.01 -3.51
CA GLN A 264 6.18 22.40 -3.96
C GLN A 264 6.97 22.51 -5.26
N ALA A 265 6.40 22.04 -6.36
CA ALA A 265 6.69 22.61 -7.66
C ALA A 265 5.75 23.81 -7.84
N PRO A 266 6.26 25.05 -8.11
CA PRO A 266 5.38 26.16 -8.37
C PRO A 266 4.59 25.89 -9.65
N ALA A 267 3.27 25.99 -9.56
CA ALA A 267 2.40 26.03 -10.72
C ALA A 267 2.77 27.27 -11.52
N GLN A 268 3.52 27.11 -12.59
CA GLN A 268 3.63 28.12 -13.62
C GLN A 268 2.29 28.16 -14.34
N GLY A 269 1.47 29.15 -13.98
CA GLY A 269 0.25 29.47 -14.68
C GLY A 269 0.56 29.87 -16.14
N PRO A 270 -0.33 29.55 -17.09
CA PRO A 270 -0.14 29.95 -18.46
C PRO A 270 -0.15 31.49 -18.58
N ALA A 271 0.86 32.01 -19.28
CA ALA A 271 1.01 33.42 -19.57
C ALA A 271 -0.27 33.96 -20.23
N ALA A 272 -0.77 35.06 -19.64
CA ALA A 272 -1.88 35.82 -20.16
C ALA A 272 -1.57 36.38 -21.57
N GLY A 273 -2.10 35.74 -22.58
CA GLY A 273 -2.18 36.25 -23.94
C GLY A 273 -3.26 37.31 -24.02
N LYS A 274 -2.86 38.53 -24.42
CA LYS A 274 -3.68 39.73 -24.62
C LYS A 274 -4.90 39.41 -25.51
N ALA A 275 -6.09 39.74 -25.01
CA ALA A 275 -7.30 39.83 -25.80
C ALA A 275 -7.28 41.08 -26.64
N ALA A 276 -7.58 40.98 -27.94
CA ALA A 276 -8.01 42.06 -28.79
C ALA A 276 -9.53 41.90 -29.07
N PRO A 277 -10.29 43.03 -29.15
CA PRO A 277 -11.72 42.98 -29.28
C PRO A 277 -12.13 43.07 -30.77
N MET A 278 -13.05 42.22 -31.18
CA MET A 278 -13.90 42.58 -32.34
C MET A 278 -15.28 41.97 -32.18
N GLY A 279 -16.24 42.86 -32.15
CA GLY A 279 -17.66 42.58 -32.18
C GLY A 279 -18.16 42.18 -33.55
N ALA A 280 -19.27 41.48 -33.55
CA ALA A 280 -20.37 41.66 -34.53
C ALA A 280 -21.59 40.84 -34.11
N SER A 281 -22.65 41.53 -33.93
CA SER A 281 -24.03 41.10 -33.82
C SER A 281 -24.50 40.36 -35.08
N VAL A 282 -25.19 39.24 -34.95
CA VAL A 282 -26.27 38.85 -35.90
C VAL A 282 -27.39 38.17 -35.13
N LYS A 283 -28.57 38.73 -35.32
CA LYS A 283 -29.91 38.34 -34.92
C LYS A 283 -30.46 37.15 -35.75
N THR A 284 -31.52 36.56 -35.16
CA THR A 284 -32.65 35.88 -35.88
C THR A 284 -32.40 34.37 -36.20
N ALA A 285 -33.28 33.41 -35.99
CA ALA A 285 -34.70 33.32 -35.78
C ALA A 285 -35.08 31.93 -35.27
N MET A 286 -36.14 31.85 -34.50
CA MET A 286 -36.91 30.58 -34.34
C MET A 286 -37.72 30.27 -35.61
N PRO A 287 -38.12 29.02 -35.79
CA PRO A 287 -39.55 28.76 -35.81
C PRO A 287 -39.98 27.55 -34.99
N SER A 288 -41.15 27.73 -34.49
CA SER A 288 -42.12 26.88 -33.85
C SER A 288 -42.56 25.68 -34.69
N GLY A 289 -42.96 24.60 -33.98
CA GLY A 289 -44.12 23.84 -34.42
C GLY A 289 -43.91 22.33 -34.57
N GLY A 290 -44.77 21.56 -33.88
CA GLY A 290 -45.21 20.27 -34.36
C GLY A 290 -45.28 19.18 -33.30
N ALA A 291 -46.48 19.03 -32.76
CA ALA A 291 -46.93 17.95 -31.90
C ALA A 291 -47.16 16.64 -32.67
N LEU A 292 -47.43 15.58 -31.85
CA LEU A 292 -48.08 14.29 -32.16
C LEU A 292 -47.12 13.10 -32.36
N ALA A 293 -47.07 12.21 -31.46
CA ALA A 293 -47.86 11.07 -31.03
C ALA A 293 -47.14 10.37 -29.86
#